data_1d9d5a483d2cebfac0efca9dbf3d9856
#
_entry.id   1d9d5a483d2cebfac0efca9dbf3d9856
#
_cell.length_a   1.000
_cell.length_b   1.000
_cell.length_c   1.000
_cell.angle_alpha   90.00
_cell.angle_beta   90.00
_cell.angle_gamma   90.00
#
_symmetry.space_group_name_H-M   'P 1'
#
loop_
_entity.id
_entity.type
_entity.pdbx_description
1 polymer ?
#
loop_
_entity_poly.entity_id
_entity_poly.type
_entity_poly.pdbx_seq_one_letter_code
_entity_poly.pdbx_strand_id
1 'polypeptide(L)'
;MSFPKGFLWGGAVAAHQLEGGWKEGGKGISVADVMTVGGPGKPREITDGVLPGKIYPNHEAIEFYSHYKEDIALLAKLGFKCFRTSIAWTRIFPNGDELEPNEEGLKFYDDLFDEMLKYGMEPVITLSHFEMPYHLVKEYGGWRNRKLVDMFVRFAVACFERYKDKVKYWMTFNEINNQRNVDDAFAPFTNSGVVYKEGEDRYQVLYQVAHHEFVASAKAVIEGHKINPDFQIGCMLAMSPVYPATSKPLDQMAALKEMDRTFYYGDVQCRGHYPQYMLKEWENRGYHIEMEDGDLALLEEGKVDYFALSYYMSFVSEFDPDGKIHMGKEVPNPYVKASDWGWQIDPVGLRYTLNVLAERYELPMMIVENGIGLHEEPAEDGVVHDDERIKYFAEHIAQMKDAIEKDGITLMGYCPWGPIDLVSASTGEMEKRYGFIYVDKNNKGEGTLARKPKKSFYWYQKVIASNGEDLTH
;
A
#
# COMPACT_ATOMS: atom_id res chain seq x y z
N MET A 1 7.97 -28.55 -6.62
CA MET A 1 8.73 -27.41 -6.07
C MET A 1 7.75 -26.25 -6.00
N SER A 2 7.32 -25.86 -4.83
CA SER A 2 6.18 -24.95 -4.69
C SER A 2 6.51 -23.50 -5.07
N PHE A 3 7.51 -22.91 -4.47
CA PHE A 3 7.90 -21.55 -4.81
C PHE A 3 9.16 -21.53 -5.67
N PRO A 4 9.28 -20.60 -6.65
CA PRO A 4 10.45 -20.54 -7.52
C PRO A 4 11.74 -20.31 -6.73
N LYS A 5 12.86 -20.81 -7.26
CA LYS A 5 14.17 -20.46 -6.72
C LYS A 5 14.38 -18.94 -6.85
N GLY A 6 14.76 -18.31 -5.76
CA GLY A 6 14.93 -16.85 -5.73
C GLY A 6 13.64 -16.09 -5.46
N PHE A 7 12.57 -16.77 -5.02
CA PHE A 7 11.34 -16.12 -4.57
C PHE A 7 11.64 -15.10 -3.46
N LEU A 8 11.11 -13.89 -3.61
CA LEU A 8 11.37 -12.78 -2.70
C LEU A 8 10.48 -12.84 -1.46
N TRP A 9 10.88 -13.63 -0.48
CA TRP A 9 10.28 -13.66 0.84
C TRP A 9 10.70 -12.42 1.63
N GLY A 10 9.74 -11.67 2.17
CA GLY A 10 10.08 -10.46 2.92
C GLY A 10 8.97 -9.97 3.82
N GLY A 11 8.89 -8.67 3.94
CA GLY A 11 7.84 -7.95 4.65
C GLY A 11 7.76 -6.52 4.15
N ALA A 12 6.67 -5.84 4.48
CA ALA A 12 6.35 -4.52 3.97
C ALA A 12 5.95 -3.55 5.07
N VAL A 13 6.38 -2.31 4.91
CA VAL A 13 6.03 -1.17 5.76
C VAL A 13 5.82 0.09 4.90
N ALA A 14 5.36 1.16 5.53
CA ALA A 14 5.33 2.50 4.95
C ALA A 14 6.10 3.48 5.84
N ALA A 15 6.88 4.37 5.25
CA ALA A 15 7.74 5.30 5.95
C ALA A 15 7.02 6.03 7.09
N HIS A 16 5.87 6.64 6.83
CA HIS A 16 5.11 7.42 7.81
C HIS A 16 4.58 6.60 8.99
N GLN A 17 4.46 5.26 8.86
CA GLN A 17 3.90 4.40 9.90
C GLN A 17 4.95 3.87 10.88
N LEU A 18 6.25 3.94 10.52
CA LEU A 18 7.29 3.42 11.39
C LEU A 18 8.47 4.38 11.61
N GLU A 19 8.81 5.26 10.66
CA GLU A 19 10.05 6.04 10.74
C GLU A 19 10.10 6.97 11.97
N GLY A 20 9.05 7.75 12.21
CA GLY A 20 9.14 8.87 13.15
C GLY A 20 10.11 9.93 12.66
N GLY A 21 10.79 10.62 13.59
CA GLY A 21 11.74 11.67 13.21
C GLY A 21 11.14 12.73 12.28
N TRP A 22 9.89 13.12 12.54
CA TRP A 22 9.07 13.92 11.62
C TRP A 22 9.59 15.32 11.32
N LYS A 23 10.59 15.80 12.11
CA LYS A 23 11.33 17.06 11.88
C LYS A 23 12.82 16.83 11.67
N GLU A 24 13.28 15.59 11.77
CA GLU A 24 14.69 15.27 11.63
C GLU A 24 15.14 15.34 10.17
N GLY A 25 16.41 15.68 9.95
CA GLY A 25 17.02 15.70 8.61
C GLY A 25 16.34 16.66 7.64
N GLY A 26 15.75 17.75 8.13
CA GLY A 26 15.07 18.73 7.27
C GLY A 26 13.74 18.28 6.68
N LYS A 27 13.12 17.21 7.20
CA LYS A 27 11.83 16.71 6.74
C LYS A 27 10.72 17.77 6.88
N GLY A 28 9.94 17.97 5.82
CA GLY A 28 8.73 18.79 5.84
C GLY A 28 7.51 18.05 6.40
N ILE A 29 6.41 18.78 6.56
CA ILE A 29 5.14 18.24 7.03
C ILE A 29 4.44 17.49 5.89
N SER A 30 4.05 16.24 6.15
CA SER A 30 3.25 15.42 5.24
C SER A 30 1.76 15.40 5.64
N VAL A 31 0.91 14.87 4.77
CA VAL A 31 -0.50 14.64 5.09
C VAL A 31 -0.67 13.70 6.30
N ALA A 32 0.24 12.75 6.51
CA ALA A 32 0.22 11.86 7.67
C ALA A 32 0.48 12.60 8.99
N ASP A 33 1.25 13.69 8.96
CA ASP A 33 1.63 14.46 10.14
C ASP A 33 0.50 15.34 10.69
N VAL A 34 -0.60 15.50 9.94
CA VAL A 34 -1.79 16.28 10.34
C VAL A 34 -3.00 15.39 10.65
N MET A 35 -2.78 14.10 10.86
CA MET A 35 -3.82 13.13 11.21
C MET A 35 -3.66 12.62 12.64
N THR A 36 -4.69 12.82 13.46
CA THR A 36 -4.67 12.42 14.87
C THR A 36 -4.81 10.91 15.06
N VAL A 37 -4.54 10.42 16.27
CA VAL A 37 -4.90 9.06 16.67
C VAL A 37 -6.43 8.92 16.71
N GLY A 38 -6.93 7.81 16.18
CA GLY A 38 -8.31 7.35 16.32
C GLY A 38 -8.43 6.24 17.36
N GLY A 39 -9.43 5.37 17.18
CA GLY A 39 -9.68 4.21 18.05
C GLY A 39 -11.08 3.66 17.85
N PRO A 40 -11.53 2.68 18.66
CA PRO A 40 -12.86 2.11 18.56
C PRO A 40 -13.96 3.18 18.59
N GLY A 41 -14.74 3.25 17.50
CA GLY A 41 -15.83 4.23 17.36
C GLY A 41 -15.40 5.68 17.20
N LYS A 42 -14.10 5.96 17.13
CA LYS A 42 -13.54 7.30 16.93
C LYS A 42 -12.60 7.31 15.72
N PRO A 43 -13.01 7.88 14.57
CA PRO A 43 -12.13 7.99 13.42
C PRO A 43 -10.95 8.94 13.71
N ARG A 44 -9.90 8.84 12.91
CA ARG A 44 -8.82 9.84 12.87
C ARG A 44 -9.42 11.19 12.43
N GLU A 45 -8.87 12.26 12.95
CA GLU A 45 -9.22 13.63 12.57
C GLU A 45 -8.11 14.19 11.67
N ILE A 46 -8.47 14.76 10.54
CA ILE A 46 -7.59 15.54 9.68
C ILE A 46 -7.64 16.99 10.20
N THR A 47 -6.52 17.50 10.68
CA THR A 47 -6.45 18.85 11.25
C THR A 47 -5.85 19.86 10.26
N ASP A 48 -6.18 21.14 10.42
CA ASP A 48 -5.55 22.20 9.64
C ASP A 48 -4.17 22.57 10.24
N GLY A 49 -3.16 21.79 9.81
CA GLY A 49 -1.83 21.82 10.38
C GLY A 49 -1.73 21.04 11.71
N VAL A 50 -0.57 21.12 12.33
CA VAL A 50 -0.32 20.49 13.64
C VAL A 50 -0.82 21.37 14.76
N LEU A 51 -1.84 20.92 15.48
CA LEU A 51 -2.50 21.66 16.55
C LEU A 51 -2.00 21.26 17.95
N PRO A 52 -1.87 22.22 18.89
CA PRO A 52 -1.50 21.91 20.26
C PRO A 52 -2.52 20.98 20.96
N GLY A 53 -2.04 20.06 21.80
CA GLY A 53 -2.88 19.18 22.61
C GLY A 53 -3.50 18.00 21.87
N LYS A 54 -3.23 17.83 20.59
CA LYS A 54 -3.60 16.65 19.78
C LYS A 54 -2.47 15.63 19.76
N ILE A 55 -2.79 14.36 19.65
CA ILE A 55 -1.83 13.25 19.50
C ILE A 55 -1.73 12.88 18.02
N TYR A 56 -0.52 12.99 17.46
CA TYR A 56 -0.20 12.63 16.09
C TYR A 56 0.74 11.42 16.09
N PRO A 57 0.23 10.20 15.97
CA PRO A 57 1.03 8.99 16.20
C PRO A 57 2.17 8.82 15.20
N ASN A 58 2.03 9.38 14.00
CA ASN A 58 3.06 9.28 12.97
C ASN A 58 4.31 10.15 13.24
N HIS A 59 4.24 11.13 14.16
CA HIS A 59 5.39 12.00 14.48
C HIS A 59 6.57 11.22 15.07
N GLU A 60 6.27 10.29 15.97
CA GLU A 60 7.28 9.40 16.59
C GLU A 60 7.24 8.00 15.95
N ALA A 61 6.04 7.53 15.59
CA ALA A 61 5.81 6.15 15.15
C ALA A 61 6.53 5.16 16.06
N ILE A 62 7.48 4.36 15.55
CA ILE A 62 8.33 3.48 16.35
C ILE A 62 9.80 3.91 16.36
N GLU A 63 10.08 5.15 15.94
CA GLU A 63 11.41 5.74 15.86
C GLU A 63 12.41 4.92 15.00
N PHE A 64 11.90 4.30 13.92
CA PHE A 64 12.74 3.54 13.00
C PHE A 64 13.84 4.41 12.38
N TYR A 65 13.60 5.70 12.18
CA TYR A 65 14.60 6.64 11.68
C TYR A 65 15.92 6.57 12.46
N SER A 66 15.85 6.37 13.78
CA SER A 66 17.01 6.23 14.66
C SER A 66 17.41 4.78 14.88
N HIS A 67 16.47 3.82 14.77
CA HIS A 67 16.66 2.40 15.11
C HIS A 67 16.79 1.47 13.90
N TYR A 68 16.81 2.00 12.66
CA TYR A 68 16.73 1.19 11.44
C TYR A 68 17.79 0.08 11.36
N LYS A 69 18.99 0.30 11.88
CA LYS A 69 20.05 -0.73 11.86
C LYS A 69 19.70 -1.95 12.70
N GLU A 70 19.13 -1.72 13.88
CA GLU A 70 18.69 -2.79 14.78
C GLU A 70 17.49 -3.51 14.20
N ASP A 71 16.52 -2.76 13.66
CA ASP A 71 15.31 -3.31 13.07
C ASP A 71 15.64 -4.11 11.79
N ILE A 72 16.51 -3.61 10.91
CA ILE A 72 16.96 -4.35 9.71
C ILE A 72 17.72 -5.62 10.11
N ALA A 73 18.55 -5.59 11.17
CA ALA A 73 19.23 -6.78 11.67
C ALA A 73 18.26 -7.85 12.19
N LEU A 74 17.15 -7.43 12.85
CA LEU A 74 16.09 -8.34 13.27
C LEU A 74 15.35 -8.98 12.08
N LEU A 75 15.02 -8.18 11.04
CA LEU A 75 14.41 -8.67 9.83
C LEU A 75 15.33 -9.62 9.05
N ALA A 76 16.64 -9.34 9.04
CA ALA A 76 17.62 -10.25 8.48
C ALA A 76 17.69 -11.58 9.25
N LYS A 77 17.63 -11.53 10.60
CA LYS A 77 17.55 -12.73 11.44
C LYS A 77 16.29 -13.55 11.16
N LEU A 78 15.17 -12.89 10.84
CA LEU A 78 13.92 -13.56 10.42
C LEU A 78 14.09 -14.27 9.07
N GLY A 79 15.07 -13.89 8.27
CA GLY A 79 15.43 -14.55 7.01
C GLY A 79 15.00 -13.79 5.75
N PHE A 80 14.61 -12.54 5.84
CA PHE A 80 14.13 -11.74 4.71
C PHE A 80 15.11 -11.74 3.53
N LYS A 81 14.56 -11.90 2.34
CA LYS A 81 15.25 -11.77 1.04
C LYS A 81 14.96 -10.42 0.39
N CYS A 82 13.87 -9.78 0.79
CA CYS A 82 13.54 -8.42 0.39
C CYS A 82 12.87 -7.68 1.56
N PHE A 83 12.90 -6.37 1.51
CA PHE A 83 12.14 -5.52 2.43
C PHE A 83 11.52 -4.37 1.65
N ARG A 84 10.18 -4.29 1.71
CA ARG A 84 9.45 -3.22 1.06
C ARG A 84 9.21 -2.08 2.05
N THR A 85 9.58 -0.87 1.63
CA THR A 85 9.23 0.38 2.32
C THR A 85 8.91 1.48 1.31
N SER A 86 8.61 2.67 1.79
CA SER A 86 8.43 3.86 0.95
C SER A 86 9.51 4.91 1.25
N ILE A 87 9.66 5.86 0.32
CA ILE A 87 10.45 7.07 0.54
C ILE A 87 9.49 8.19 0.90
N ALA A 88 9.68 8.82 2.09
CA ALA A 88 8.92 10.01 2.45
C ALA A 88 9.27 11.16 1.49
N TRP A 89 8.30 11.55 0.64
CA TRP A 89 8.50 12.66 -0.31
C TRP A 89 9.02 13.91 0.41
N THR A 90 8.49 14.19 1.60
CA THR A 90 8.86 15.34 2.44
C THR A 90 10.27 15.27 3.04
N ARG A 91 10.95 14.11 3.00
CA ARG A 91 12.38 14.04 3.33
C ARG A 91 13.24 14.48 2.17
N ILE A 92 12.79 14.25 0.93
CA ILE A 92 13.54 14.56 -0.29
C ILE A 92 13.22 15.97 -0.79
N PHE A 93 11.94 16.36 -0.78
CA PHE A 93 11.46 17.69 -1.10
C PHE A 93 10.49 18.12 0.00
N PRO A 94 10.94 18.87 1.02
CA PRO A 94 10.16 19.16 2.23
C PRO A 94 8.78 19.78 1.98
N ASN A 95 8.66 20.68 1.01
CA ASN A 95 7.39 21.27 0.57
C ASN A 95 6.83 20.60 -0.70
N GLY A 96 7.65 19.86 -1.44
CA GLY A 96 7.29 19.18 -2.67
C GLY A 96 7.51 19.98 -3.96
N ASP A 97 7.63 21.31 -3.86
CA ASP A 97 7.78 22.22 -5.01
C ASP A 97 9.18 22.83 -5.14
N GLU A 98 10.12 22.46 -4.27
CA GLU A 98 11.53 22.84 -4.41
C GLU A 98 12.11 22.32 -5.73
N LEU A 99 13.15 22.99 -6.25
CA LEU A 99 13.86 22.58 -7.46
C LEU A 99 14.99 21.61 -7.16
N GLU A 100 15.58 21.68 -5.96
CA GLU A 100 16.70 20.84 -5.53
C GLU A 100 16.28 19.96 -4.35
N PRO A 101 16.70 18.68 -4.34
CA PRO A 101 16.38 17.77 -3.25
C PRO A 101 17.18 18.08 -1.98
N ASN A 102 16.64 17.69 -0.84
CA ASN A 102 17.28 17.75 0.46
C ASN A 102 18.29 16.60 0.60
N GLU A 103 19.57 16.94 0.69
CA GLU A 103 20.68 15.97 0.77
C GLU A 103 20.62 15.09 2.04
N GLU A 104 20.18 15.63 3.18
CA GLU A 104 20.05 14.83 4.42
C GLU A 104 19.01 13.72 4.28
N GLY A 105 17.90 14.02 3.59
CA GLY A 105 16.87 13.01 3.28
C GLY A 105 17.37 11.95 2.31
N LEU A 106 18.07 12.36 1.25
CA LEU A 106 18.69 11.41 0.31
C LEU A 106 19.69 10.51 1.02
N LYS A 107 20.53 11.07 1.91
CA LYS A 107 21.52 10.31 2.66
C LYS A 107 20.90 9.29 3.62
N PHE A 108 19.80 9.63 4.28
CA PHE A 108 19.10 8.68 5.15
C PHE A 108 18.71 7.40 4.41
N TYR A 109 18.12 7.53 3.21
CA TYR A 109 17.76 6.36 2.42
C TYR A 109 18.97 5.66 1.79
N ASP A 110 20.05 6.36 1.47
CA ASP A 110 21.33 5.70 1.13
C ASP A 110 21.78 4.75 2.24
N ASP A 111 21.82 5.26 3.47
CA ASP A 111 22.27 4.50 4.65
C ASP A 111 21.30 3.32 4.93
N LEU A 112 20.00 3.52 4.78
CA LEU A 112 18.99 2.47 4.96
C LEU A 112 19.14 1.36 3.92
N PHE A 113 19.29 1.72 2.64
CA PHE A 113 19.42 0.72 1.57
C PHE A 113 20.75 -0.01 1.64
N ASP A 114 21.83 0.66 2.02
CA ASP A 114 23.12 0.02 2.28
C ASP A 114 23.04 -0.99 3.42
N GLU A 115 22.30 -0.67 4.50
CA GLU A 115 22.06 -1.61 5.59
C GLU A 115 21.25 -2.84 5.15
N MET A 116 20.21 -2.65 4.30
CA MET A 116 19.47 -3.77 3.71
C MET A 116 20.39 -4.66 2.87
N LEU A 117 21.15 -4.07 1.95
CA LEU A 117 22.04 -4.78 1.02
C LEU A 117 23.16 -5.52 1.75
N LYS A 118 23.67 -4.98 2.86
CA LYS A 118 24.64 -5.63 3.74
C LYS A 118 24.19 -7.03 4.21
N TYR A 119 22.87 -7.20 4.40
CA TYR A 119 22.28 -8.50 4.77
C TYR A 119 21.73 -9.28 3.57
N GLY A 120 21.96 -8.82 2.35
CA GLY A 120 21.44 -9.47 1.13
C GLY A 120 19.94 -9.33 0.95
N MET A 121 19.32 -8.33 1.57
CA MET A 121 17.91 -8.00 1.36
C MET A 121 17.76 -7.04 0.18
N GLU A 122 16.94 -7.43 -0.80
CA GLU A 122 16.58 -6.58 -1.95
C GLU A 122 15.64 -5.45 -1.49
N PRO A 123 15.98 -4.18 -1.70
CA PRO A 123 15.03 -3.08 -1.47
C PRO A 123 13.89 -3.11 -2.49
N VAL A 124 12.65 -3.00 -2.01
CA VAL A 124 11.43 -2.86 -2.83
C VAL A 124 10.77 -1.56 -2.41
N ILE A 125 10.74 -0.57 -3.29
CA ILE A 125 10.50 0.81 -2.88
C ILE A 125 9.25 1.39 -3.53
N THR A 126 8.37 1.95 -2.69
CA THR A 126 7.21 2.73 -3.13
C THR A 126 7.55 4.22 -3.06
N LEU A 127 7.33 4.94 -4.15
CA LEU A 127 7.58 6.39 -4.21
C LEU A 127 6.55 7.18 -3.41
N SER A 128 5.25 6.96 -3.64
CA SER A 128 4.19 7.65 -2.92
C SER A 128 3.33 6.68 -2.13
N HIS A 129 3.39 6.75 -0.80
CA HIS A 129 2.64 5.88 0.11
C HIS A 129 1.92 6.70 1.19
N PHE A 130 0.82 7.37 0.81
CA PHE A 130 -0.03 8.15 1.71
C PHE A 130 0.70 9.26 2.48
N GLU A 131 1.72 9.84 1.88
CA GLU A 131 2.68 10.71 2.57
C GLU A 131 3.13 11.89 1.70
N MET A 132 2.24 12.44 0.88
CA MET A 132 2.58 13.62 0.09
C MET A 132 2.81 14.85 0.97
N PRO A 133 3.59 15.84 0.51
CA PRO A 133 3.78 17.10 1.24
C PRO A 133 2.46 17.84 1.50
N TYR A 134 2.21 18.18 2.76
CA TYR A 134 1.00 18.92 3.14
C TYR A 134 0.95 20.32 2.51
N HIS A 135 2.11 20.93 2.26
CA HIS A 135 2.21 22.18 1.49
C HIS A 135 1.52 22.08 0.12
N LEU A 136 1.68 20.96 -0.59
CA LEU A 136 1.02 20.76 -1.89
C LEU A 136 -0.50 20.67 -1.79
N VAL A 137 -1.00 20.21 -0.65
CA VAL A 137 -2.46 20.23 -0.36
C VAL A 137 -2.95 21.66 -0.18
N LYS A 138 -2.23 22.46 0.60
CA LYS A 138 -2.63 23.83 0.95
C LYS A 138 -2.50 24.81 -0.22
N GLU A 139 -1.39 24.76 -0.94
CA GLU A 139 -1.08 25.73 -2.00
C GLU A 139 -1.66 25.30 -3.37
N TYR A 140 -1.75 23.99 -3.65
CA TYR A 140 -2.14 23.50 -4.96
C TYR A 140 -3.45 22.72 -4.96
N GLY A 141 -4.01 22.38 -3.80
CA GLY A 141 -5.20 21.52 -3.69
C GLY A 141 -4.92 20.05 -3.97
N GLY A 142 -3.69 19.60 -3.73
CA GLY A 142 -3.25 18.24 -4.00
C GLY A 142 -3.27 17.92 -5.50
N TRP A 143 -3.55 16.66 -5.82
CA TRP A 143 -3.54 16.15 -7.21
C TRP A 143 -4.64 16.73 -8.13
N ARG A 144 -5.50 17.62 -7.62
CA ARG A 144 -6.36 18.45 -8.48
C ARG A 144 -5.54 19.30 -9.44
N ASN A 145 -4.32 19.68 -9.04
CA ASN A 145 -3.47 20.58 -9.80
C ASN A 145 -2.48 19.80 -10.67
N ARG A 146 -2.55 19.99 -11.97
CA ARG A 146 -1.69 19.37 -12.96
C ARG A 146 -0.20 19.57 -12.68
N LYS A 147 0.21 20.66 -12.04
CA LYS A 147 1.61 20.93 -11.68
C LYS A 147 2.25 19.83 -10.83
N LEU A 148 1.43 19.08 -10.06
CA LEU A 148 1.93 17.99 -9.24
C LEU A 148 2.55 16.87 -10.10
N VAL A 149 2.15 16.73 -11.36
CA VAL A 149 2.75 15.76 -12.28
C VAL A 149 4.27 15.98 -12.39
N ASP A 150 4.69 17.21 -12.68
CA ASP A 150 6.11 17.51 -12.82
C ASP A 150 6.87 17.52 -11.50
N MET A 151 6.20 17.89 -10.39
CA MET A 151 6.77 17.81 -9.03
C MET A 151 7.03 16.37 -8.61
N PHE A 152 6.07 15.47 -8.87
CA PHE A 152 6.22 14.05 -8.59
C PHE A 152 7.31 13.40 -9.46
N VAL A 153 7.35 13.72 -10.75
CA VAL A 153 8.39 13.22 -11.66
C VAL A 153 9.78 13.67 -11.21
N ARG A 154 9.93 14.94 -10.77
CA ARG A 154 11.19 15.43 -10.19
C ARG A 154 11.60 14.64 -8.96
N PHE A 155 10.67 14.35 -8.06
CA PHE A 155 10.89 13.50 -6.89
C PHE A 155 11.31 12.09 -7.30
N ALA A 156 10.59 11.47 -8.23
CA ALA A 156 10.90 10.13 -8.74
C ALA A 156 12.30 10.07 -9.37
N VAL A 157 12.62 11.03 -10.24
CA VAL A 157 13.94 11.11 -10.92
C VAL A 157 15.07 11.31 -9.91
N ALA A 158 14.90 12.18 -8.91
CA ALA A 158 15.90 12.35 -7.86
C ALA A 158 16.18 11.03 -7.11
N CYS A 159 15.14 10.25 -6.81
CA CYS A 159 15.28 8.93 -6.18
C CYS A 159 15.93 7.91 -7.12
N PHE A 160 15.49 7.85 -8.38
CA PHE A 160 16.01 6.91 -9.37
C PHE A 160 17.52 7.15 -9.62
N GLU A 161 17.92 8.40 -9.83
CA GLU A 161 19.33 8.74 -10.03
C GLU A 161 20.20 8.43 -8.81
N ARG A 162 19.69 8.75 -7.61
CA ARG A 162 20.44 8.52 -6.36
C ARG A 162 20.65 7.05 -6.06
N TYR A 163 19.61 6.23 -6.28
CA TYR A 163 19.57 4.83 -5.81
C TYR A 163 19.64 3.80 -6.95
N LYS A 164 20.00 4.20 -8.18
CA LYS A 164 20.01 3.33 -9.38
C LYS A 164 20.88 2.07 -9.26
N ASP A 165 21.89 2.10 -8.41
CA ASP A 165 22.78 0.96 -8.18
C ASP A 165 22.39 0.13 -6.94
N LYS A 166 21.33 0.54 -6.22
CA LYS A 166 20.88 -0.09 -4.97
C LYS A 166 19.47 -0.66 -5.04
N VAL A 167 18.59 -0.06 -5.81
CA VAL A 167 17.17 -0.41 -5.88
C VAL A 167 16.80 -0.78 -7.31
N LYS A 168 16.24 -1.98 -7.46
CA LYS A 168 15.75 -2.49 -8.74
C LYS A 168 14.23 -2.42 -8.83
N TYR A 169 13.51 -2.69 -7.73
CA TYR A 169 12.05 -2.80 -7.70
C TYR A 169 11.41 -1.54 -7.13
N TRP A 170 10.58 -0.91 -7.95
CA TRP A 170 9.90 0.33 -7.63
C TRP A 170 8.39 0.20 -7.82
N MET A 171 7.62 1.01 -7.10
CA MET A 171 6.19 1.24 -7.33
C MET A 171 5.93 2.74 -7.28
N THR A 172 5.06 3.24 -8.14
CA THR A 172 4.78 4.69 -8.21
C THR A 172 3.86 5.16 -7.10
N PHE A 173 2.67 4.57 -6.98
CA PHE A 173 1.67 4.94 -5.98
C PHE A 173 1.19 3.71 -5.22
N ASN A 174 1.09 3.81 -3.89
CA ASN A 174 0.50 2.76 -3.07
C ASN A 174 -1.02 2.81 -3.13
N GLU A 175 -1.65 1.66 -3.37
CA GLU A 175 -3.12 1.50 -3.33
C GLU A 175 -3.87 2.68 -3.97
N ILE A 176 -3.44 3.08 -5.17
CA ILE A 176 -3.97 4.24 -5.89
C ILE A 176 -5.50 4.19 -6.04
N ASN A 177 -6.08 2.99 -6.03
CA ASN A 177 -7.51 2.76 -6.15
C ASN A 177 -8.32 3.00 -4.86
N ASN A 178 -7.69 3.21 -3.70
CA ASN A 178 -8.42 3.49 -2.46
C ASN A 178 -9.17 4.82 -2.51
N GLN A 179 -8.68 5.81 -3.25
CA GLN A 179 -9.35 7.09 -3.47
C GLN A 179 -10.74 6.97 -4.11
N ARG A 180 -11.09 5.81 -4.69
CA ARG A 180 -12.43 5.53 -5.24
C ARG A 180 -13.55 5.64 -4.21
N ASN A 181 -13.23 5.52 -2.92
CA ASN A 181 -14.18 5.74 -1.84
C ASN A 181 -14.34 7.24 -1.55
N VAL A 182 -15.07 7.91 -2.44
CA VAL A 182 -15.27 9.37 -2.41
C VAL A 182 -16.08 9.88 -1.22
N ASP A 183 -16.79 8.99 -0.52
CA ASP A 183 -17.60 9.33 0.66
C ASP A 183 -16.77 9.28 1.96
N ASP A 184 -15.60 8.67 1.92
CA ASP A 184 -14.62 8.69 3.00
C ASP A 184 -13.67 9.89 2.82
N ALA A 185 -13.62 10.80 3.79
CA ALA A 185 -12.70 11.94 3.74
C ALA A 185 -11.22 11.51 3.87
N PHE A 186 -10.96 10.36 4.47
CA PHE A 186 -9.61 9.87 4.75
C PHE A 186 -8.88 9.41 3.47
N ALA A 187 -9.50 8.55 2.67
CA ALA A 187 -8.85 7.96 1.51
C ALA A 187 -8.45 8.98 0.43
N PRO A 188 -9.31 9.90 -0.03
CA PRO A 188 -8.91 10.95 -0.97
C PRO A 188 -7.82 11.89 -0.44
N PHE A 189 -7.83 12.16 0.87
CA PHE A 189 -6.82 13.01 1.49
C PHE A 189 -5.45 12.32 1.55
N THR A 190 -5.40 11.07 1.98
CA THR A 190 -4.14 10.31 2.11
C THR A 190 -3.53 9.93 0.77
N ASN A 191 -4.36 9.52 -0.19
CA ASN A 191 -3.89 9.15 -1.53
C ASN A 191 -3.47 10.37 -2.35
N SER A 192 -4.28 11.42 -2.34
CA SER A 192 -4.21 12.47 -3.38
C SER A 192 -4.22 13.89 -2.82
N GLY A 193 -4.23 14.06 -1.51
CA GLY A 193 -4.30 15.39 -0.88
C GLY A 193 -5.59 16.15 -1.20
N VAL A 194 -6.67 15.43 -1.51
CA VAL A 194 -7.94 16.03 -1.91
C VAL A 194 -8.84 16.23 -0.71
N VAL A 195 -9.32 17.47 -0.56
CA VAL A 195 -10.41 17.84 0.33
C VAL A 195 -11.57 18.30 -0.55
N TYR A 196 -12.69 17.56 -0.53
CA TYR A 196 -13.85 17.90 -1.32
C TYR A 196 -14.55 19.16 -0.81
N LYS A 197 -15.03 19.99 -1.74
CA LYS A 197 -15.79 21.22 -1.43
C LYS A 197 -17.28 20.92 -1.41
N GLU A 198 -18.04 21.75 -0.71
CA GLU A 198 -19.50 21.65 -0.70
C GLU A 198 -20.08 21.85 -2.11
N GLY A 199 -21.01 20.98 -2.49
CA GLY A 199 -21.68 21.02 -3.81
C GLY A 199 -20.83 20.50 -4.99
N GLU A 200 -19.63 20.01 -4.76
CA GLU A 200 -18.74 19.48 -5.78
C GLU A 200 -19.13 18.06 -6.18
N ASP A 201 -19.09 17.73 -7.46
CA ASP A 201 -19.20 16.34 -7.91
C ASP A 201 -17.90 15.61 -7.64
N ARG A 202 -17.90 14.77 -6.59
CA ARG A 202 -16.71 14.07 -6.10
C ARG A 202 -16.15 13.08 -7.11
N TYR A 203 -17.00 12.46 -7.94
CA TYR A 203 -16.53 11.53 -8.97
C TYR A 203 -15.85 12.24 -10.13
N GLN A 204 -16.37 13.42 -10.55
CA GLN A 204 -15.70 14.26 -11.55
C GLN A 204 -14.29 14.64 -11.07
N VAL A 205 -14.17 15.03 -9.79
CA VAL A 205 -12.87 15.36 -9.19
C VAL A 205 -11.97 14.13 -9.13
N LEU A 206 -12.49 13.00 -8.65
CA LEU A 206 -11.76 11.73 -8.55
C LEU A 206 -11.11 11.34 -9.88
N TYR A 207 -11.89 11.36 -10.97
CA TYR A 207 -11.38 10.94 -12.28
C TYR A 207 -10.36 11.92 -12.86
N GLN A 208 -10.52 13.22 -12.60
CA GLN A 208 -9.51 14.21 -12.97
C GLN A 208 -8.20 14.03 -12.19
N VAL A 209 -8.30 13.81 -10.90
CA VAL A 209 -7.15 13.53 -10.01
C VAL A 209 -6.44 12.25 -10.44
N ALA A 210 -7.18 11.17 -10.67
CA ALA A 210 -6.62 9.91 -11.14
C ALA A 210 -5.90 10.06 -12.48
N HIS A 211 -6.42 10.88 -13.41
CA HIS A 211 -5.74 11.18 -14.67
C HIS A 211 -4.36 11.81 -14.45
N HIS A 212 -4.25 12.80 -13.57
CA HIS A 212 -2.96 13.41 -13.25
C HIS A 212 -1.98 12.41 -12.64
N GLU A 213 -2.43 11.55 -11.73
CA GLU A 213 -1.61 10.51 -11.13
C GLU A 213 -1.17 9.44 -12.15
N PHE A 214 -2.05 9.05 -13.09
CA PHE A 214 -1.68 8.13 -14.18
C PHE A 214 -0.61 8.71 -15.08
N VAL A 215 -0.74 9.98 -15.47
CA VAL A 215 0.28 10.66 -16.28
C VAL A 215 1.59 10.77 -15.51
N ALA A 216 1.54 11.10 -14.22
CA ALA A 216 2.74 11.14 -13.37
C ALA A 216 3.43 9.78 -13.25
N SER A 217 2.63 8.72 -13.04
CA SER A 217 3.13 7.33 -13.03
C SER A 217 3.80 6.95 -14.34
N ALA A 218 3.14 7.21 -15.47
CA ALA A 218 3.67 6.90 -16.80
C ALA A 218 4.98 7.64 -17.10
N LYS A 219 5.03 8.95 -16.81
CA LYS A 219 6.27 9.74 -16.95
C LYS A 219 7.39 9.21 -16.05
N ALA A 220 7.07 8.82 -14.81
CA ALA A 220 8.05 8.23 -13.89
C ALA A 220 8.60 6.89 -14.42
N VAL A 221 7.76 6.02 -14.99
CA VAL A 221 8.20 4.76 -15.63
C VAL A 221 9.14 5.06 -16.79
N ILE A 222 8.78 5.97 -17.69
CA ILE A 222 9.59 6.35 -18.84
C ILE A 222 10.97 6.90 -18.41
N GLU A 223 10.98 7.85 -17.47
CA GLU A 223 12.23 8.44 -16.96
C GLU A 223 13.07 7.41 -16.17
N GLY A 224 12.42 6.54 -15.40
CA GLY A 224 13.10 5.47 -14.70
C GLY A 224 13.87 4.52 -15.64
N HIS A 225 13.23 4.08 -16.73
CA HIS A 225 13.87 3.22 -17.73
C HIS A 225 14.98 3.92 -18.53
N LYS A 226 14.92 5.25 -18.70
CA LYS A 226 16.04 6.02 -19.28
C LYS A 226 17.25 6.05 -18.35
N ILE A 227 17.02 6.13 -17.04
CA ILE A 227 18.07 6.15 -16.01
C ILE A 227 18.70 4.76 -15.86
N ASN A 228 17.86 3.74 -15.73
CA ASN A 228 18.29 2.35 -15.65
C ASN A 228 17.25 1.43 -16.32
N PRO A 229 17.57 0.86 -17.48
CA PRO A 229 16.66 -0.02 -18.23
C PRO A 229 16.33 -1.34 -17.51
N ASP A 230 17.10 -1.70 -16.47
CA ASP A 230 16.87 -2.91 -15.66
C ASP A 230 15.88 -2.67 -14.49
N PHE A 231 15.41 -1.44 -14.28
CA PHE A 231 14.39 -1.17 -13.28
C PHE A 231 13.11 -1.93 -13.59
N GLN A 232 12.52 -2.45 -12.52
CA GLN A 232 11.18 -3.02 -12.53
C GLN A 232 10.27 -2.04 -11.80
N ILE A 233 9.39 -1.36 -12.52
CA ILE A 233 8.49 -0.34 -11.98
C ILE A 233 7.05 -0.82 -12.09
N GLY A 234 6.40 -1.05 -10.95
CA GLY A 234 5.06 -1.60 -10.86
C GLY A 234 3.98 -0.57 -10.52
N CYS A 235 2.75 -0.93 -10.84
CA CYS A 235 1.59 -0.36 -10.15
C CYS A 235 1.36 -1.08 -8.81
N MET A 236 0.59 -0.47 -7.92
CA MET A 236 0.20 -1.12 -6.66
C MET A 236 -1.26 -0.81 -6.33
N LEU A 237 -2.09 -1.87 -6.29
CA LEU A 237 -3.52 -1.79 -6.06
C LEU A 237 -3.93 -2.56 -4.80
N ALA A 238 -4.90 -1.99 -4.07
CA ALA A 238 -5.63 -2.70 -3.04
C ALA A 238 -6.61 -3.68 -3.71
N MET A 239 -6.36 -4.98 -3.57
CA MET A 239 -7.17 -6.01 -4.19
C MET A 239 -8.01 -6.73 -3.15
N SER A 240 -9.33 -6.53 -3.27
CA SER A 240 -10.34 -7.25 -2.49
C SER A 240 -11.38 -7.77 -3.48
N PRO A 241 -11.42 -9.08 -3.74
CA PRO A 241 -12.40 -9.62 -4.66
C PRO A 241 -13.81 -9.39 -4.11
N VAL A 242 -14.73 -9.06 -5.00
CA VAL A 242 -16.14 -8.87 -4.67
C VAL A 242 -16.92 -10.02 -5.28
N TYR A 243 -17.55 -10.84 -4.43
CA TYR A 243 -18.39 -11.94 -4.87
C TYR A 243 -19.85 -11.49 -5.01
N PRO A 244 -20.62 -12.09 -5.93
CA PRO A 244 -22.06 -11.90 -5.93
C PRO A 244 -22.70 -12.57 -4.71
N ALA A 245 -23.67 -11.91 -4.07
CA ALA A 245 -24.39 -12.47 -2.92
C ALA A 245 -25.13 -13.77 -3.25
N THR A 246 -25.64 -13.87 -4.47
CA THR A 246 -26.36 -15.05 -4.96
C THR A 246 -26.07 -15.33 -6.43
N SER A 247 -26.65 -16.39 -6.96
CA SER A 247 -26.65 -16.69 -8.41
C SER A 247 -27.58 -15.82 -9.24
N LYS A 248 -28.29 -14.84 -8.66
CA LYS A 248 -29.10 -13.89 -9.43
C LYS A 248 -28.25 -13.15 -10.45
N PRO A 249 -28.71 -13.02 -11.73
CA PRO A 249 -27.93 -12.31 -12.74
C PRO A 249 -27.55 -10.87 -12.36
N LEU A 250 -28.41 -10.17 -11.62
CA LEU A 250 -28.15 -8.79 -11.18
C LEU A 250 -27.06 -8.74 -10.08
N ASP A 251 -26.98 -9.73 -9.19
CA ASP A 251 -25.91 -9.80 -8.19
C ASP A 251 -24.54 -10.05 -8.88
N GLN A 252 -24.52 -10.83 -9.98
CA GLN A 252 -23.31 -10.99 -10.82
C GLN A 252 -22.89 -9.64 -11.42
N MET A 253 -23.86 -8.85 -11.90
CA MET A 253 -23.57 -7.51 -12.43
C MET A 253 -23.13 -6.54 -11.34
N ALA A 254 -23.65 -6.64 -10.11
CA ALA A 254 -23.18 -5.83 -8.98
C ALA A 254 -21.70 -6.10 -8.68
N ALA A 255 -21.31 -7.37 -8.55
CA ALA A 255 -19.93 -7.76 -8.30
C ALA A 255 -18.99 -7.31 -9.44
N LEU A 256 -19.41 -7.48 -10.71
CA LEU A 256 -18.65 -7.02 -11.86
C LEU A 256 -18.41 -5.50 -11.80
N LYS A 257 -19.46 -4.71 -11.52
CA LYS A 257 -19.36 -3.24 -11.48
C LYS A 257 -18.48 -2.74 -10.34
N GLU A 258 -18.52 -3.39 -9.17
CA GLU A 258 -17.61 -3.05 -8.08
C GLU A 258 -16.15 -3.40 -8.44
N MET A 259 -15.91 -4.51 -9.13
CA MET A 259 -14.56 -4.85 -9.60
C MET A 259 -14.08 -3.92 -10.71
N ASP A 260 -14.95 -3.45 -11.63
CA ASP A 260 -14.60 -2.46 -12.65
C ASP A 260 -14.02 -1.19 -12.04
N ARG A 261 -14.53 -0.72 -10.88
CA ARG A 261 -14.03 0.45 -10.16
C ARG A 261 -12.60 0.25 -9.61
N THR A 262 -12.21 -0.98 -9.33
CA THR A 262 -10.86 -1.35 -8.95
C THR A 262 -9.96 -1.51 -10.19
N PHE A 263 -10.42 -2.28 -11.16
CA PHE A 263 -9.66 -2.58 -12.38
C PHE A 263 -9.39 -1.34 -13.24
N TYR A 264 -10.20 -0.30 -13.14
CA TYR A 264 -9.97 0.98 -13.82
C TYR A 264 -8.51 1.46 -13.67
N TYR A 265 -7.97 1.43 -12.46
CA TYR A 265 -6.60 1.87 -12.17
C TYR A 265 -5.55 0.93 -12.77
N GLY A 266 -5.74 -0.36 -12.62
CA GLY A 266 -4.87 -1.38 -13.21
C GLY A 266 -4.93 -1.37 -14.75
N ASP A 267 -6.12 -1.22 -15.32
CA ASP A 267 -6.29 -1.16 -16.78
C ASP A 267 -5.48 0.00 -17.39
N VAL A 268 -5.53 1.17 -16.77
CA VAL A 268 -4.76 2.31 -17.28
C VAL A 268 -3.25 2.11 -17.12
N GLN A 269 -2.79 1.69 -15.95
CA GLN A 269 -1.35 1.57 -15.68
C GLN A 269 -0.70 0.35 -16.37
N CYS A 270 -1.44 -0.75 -16.55
CA CYS A 270 -0.92 -1.96 -17.19
C CYS A 270 -1.14 -2.00 -18.70
N ARG A 271 -2.25 -1.44 -19.19
CA ARG A 271 -2.62 -1.48 -20.62
C ARG A 271 -2.35 -0.18 -21.36
N GLY A 272 -2.13 0.93 -20.64
CA GLY A 272 -1.79 2.22 -21.21
C GLY A 272 -2.95 2.99 -21.83
N HIS A 273 -4.19 2.59 -21.58
CA HIS A 273 -5.38 3.28 -22.13
C HIS A 273 -6.58 3.16 -21.21
N TYR A 274 -7.52 4.07 -21.36
CA TYR A 274 -8.78 4.03 -20.62
C TYR A 274 -9.68 2.89 -21.11
N PRO A 275 -10.23 2.07 -20.19
CA PRO A 275 -11.14 1.00 -20.56
C PRO A 275 -12.49 1.54 -21.03
N GLN A 276 -13.14 0.84 -21.99
CA GLN A 276 -14.39 1.27 -22.62
C GLN A 276 -15.52 1.47 -21.61
N TYR A 277 -15.60 0.65 -20.55
CA TYR A 277 -16.62 0.80 -19.52
C TYR A 277 -16.49 2.12 -18.75
N MET A 278 -15.27 2.64 -18.58
CA MET A 278 -15.04 3.91 -17.91
C MET A 278 -15.34 5.10 -18.83
N LEU A 279 -14.93 5.03 -20.11
CA LEU A 279 -15.28 6.06 -21.08
C LEU A 279 -16.81 6.21 -21.20
N LYS A 280 -17.53 5.09 -21.18
CA LYS A 280 -18.99 5.10 -21.19
C LYS A 280 -19.61 5.64 -19.90
N GLU A 281 -19.00 5.35 -18.76
CA GLU A 281 -19.41 5.94 -17.47
C GLU A 281 -19.28 7.47 -17.50
N TRP A 282 -18.17 7.99 -18.00
CA TRP A 282 -17.96 9.45 -18.12
C TRP A 282 -18.99 10.08 -19.08
N GLU A 283 -19.21 9.47 -20.23
CA GLU A 283 -20.22 9.93 -21.18
C GLU A 283 -21.63 9.98 -20.55
N ASN A 284 -22.04 8.91 -19.88
CA ASN A 284 -23.35 8.80 -19.25
C ASN A 284 -23.56 9.82 -18.12
N ARG A 285 -22.49 10.19 -17.40
CA ARG A 285 -22.53 11.19 -16.32
C ARG A 285 -22.27 12.61 -16.81
N GLY A 286 -21.87 12.79 -18.06
CA GLY A 286 -21.46 14.08 -18.61
C GLY A 286 -20.14 14.60 -18.02
N TYR A 287 -19.25 13.70 -17.60
CA TYR A 287 -17.93 14.06 -17.07
C TYR A 287 -16.99 14.43 -18.20
N HIS A 288 -16.24 15.51 -17.97
CA HIS A 288 -15.17 15.96 -18.85
C HIS A 288 -13.85 15.92 -18.10
N ILE A 289 -12.92 15.07 -18.56
CA ILE A 289 -11.59 14.96 -17.99
C ILE A 289 -10.62 15.78 -18.85
N GLU A 290 -10.06 16.82 -18.27
CA GLU A 290 -9.06 17.66 -18.93
C GLU A 290 -7.77 16.88 -19.12
N MET A 291 -7.31 16.83 -20.38
CA MET A 291 -6.07 16.16 -20.78
C MET A 291 -5.24 17.12 -21.62
N GLU A 292 -3.92 17.08 -21.46
CA GLU A 292 -3.00 17.80 -22.31
C GLU A 292 -2.68 16.96 -23.58
N ASP A 293 -2.25 17.65 -24.63
CA ASP A 293 -1.80 16.98 -25.84
C ASP A 293 -0.63 16.05 -25.53
N GLY A 294 -0.77 14.78 -25.92
CA GLY A 294 0.23 13.74 -25.67
C GLY A 294 0.00 12.88 -24.43
N ASP A 295 -0.93 13.24 -23.52
CA ASP A 295 -1.18 12.43 -22.31
C ASP A 295 -1.50 10.97 -22.60
N LEU A 296 -2.37 10.71 -23.57
CA LEU A 296 -2.72 9.32 -23.94
C LEU A 296 -1.54 8.54 -24.51
N ALA A 297 -0.64 9.21 -25.25
CA ALA A 297 0.58 8.60 -25.73
C ALA A 297 1.56 8.28 -24.58
N LEU A 298 1.65 9.16 -23.58
CA LEU A 298 2.44 8.91 -22.36
C LEU A 298 1.91 7.70 -21.60
N LEU A 299 0.59 7.55 -21.46
CA LEU A 299 -0.01 6.37 -20.80
C LEU A 299 0.37 5.07 -21.52
N GLU A 300 0.30 5.06 -22.86
CA GLU A 300 0.66 3.89 -23.66
C GLU A 300 2.17 3.55 -23.59
N GLU A 301 3.04 4.54 -23.57
CA GLU A 301 4.49 4.36 -23.47
C GLU A 301 4.93 3.96 -22.07
N GLY A 302 4.35 4.59 -21.03
CA GLY A 302 4.74 4.44 -19.64
C GLY A 302 4.01 3.34 -18.88
N LYS A 303 3.67 2.21 -19.54
CA LYS A 303 3.09 1.03 -18.89
C LYS A 303 4.05 0.43 -17.86
N VAL A 304 3.49 -0.14 -16.81
CA VAL A 304 4.27 -0.76 -15.72
C VAL A 304 4.81 -2.14 -16.12
N ASP A 305 5.89 -2.56 -15.43
CA ASP A 305 6.58 -3.84 -15.70
C ASP A 305 5.97 -5.01 -14.95
N TYR A 306 5.35 -4.78 -13.79
CA TYR A 306 4.73 -5.81 -12.97
C TYR A 306 3.54 -5.26 -12.18
N PHE A 307 2.70 -6.17 -11.69
CA PHE A 307 1.54 -5.83 -10.88
C PHE A 307 1.82 -6.14 -9.42
N ALA A 308 1.87 -5.10 -8.58
CA ALA A 308 1.93 -5.26 -7.13
C ALA A 308 0.53 -5.13 -6.53
N LEU A 309 0.24 -5.92 -5.49
CA LEU A 309 -1.05 -5.89 -4.82
C LEU A 309 -0.91 -6.01 -3.31
N SER A 310 -1.87 -5.38 -2.60
CA SER A 310 -2.25 -5.75 -1.25
C SER A 310 -3.48 -6.67 -1.28
N TYR A 311 -3.52 -7.61 -0.35
CA TYR A 311 -4.66 -8.48 -0.14
C TYR A 311 -4.90 -8.68 1.36
N TYR A 312 -6.06 -8.31 1.84
CA TYR A 312 -6.42 -8.46 3.25
C TYR A 312 -7.73 -9.20 3.46
N MET A 313 -8.70 -9.04 2.55
CA MET A 313 -10.06 -9.50 2.71
C MET A 313 -10.80 -9.61 1.37
N SER A 314 -11.98 -10.22 1.39
CA SER A 314 -12.95 -10.23 0.30
C SER A 314 -14.25 -9.54 0.71
N PHE A 315 -15.08 -9.22 -0.27
CA PHE A 315 -16.40 -8.63 -0.06
C PHE A 315 -17.47 -9.42 -0.82
N VAL A 316 -18.72 -9.10 -0.50
CA VAL A 316 -19.90 -9.59 -1.22
C VAL A 316 -20.74 -8.38 -1.60
N SER A 317 -21.37 -8.42 -2.77
CA SER A 317 -22.28 -7.38 -3.22
C SER A 317 -23.58 -7.94 -3.80
N GLU A 318 -24.64 -7.14 -3.74
CA GLU A 318 -25.94 -7.41 -4.33
C GLU A 318 -26.58 -6.14 -4.88
N PHE A 319 -27.51 -6.28 -5.83
CA PHE A 319 -28.42 -5.22 -6.17
C PHE A 319 -29.70 -5.33 -5.32
N ASP A 320 -30.12 -4.21 -4.76
CA ASP A 320 -31.44 -4.10 -4.18
C ASP A 320 -32.53 -3.97 -5.26
N PRO A 321 -33.83 -4.03 -4.89
CA PRO A 321 -34.92 -3.85 -5.84
C PRO A 321 -34.92 -2.51 -6.58
N ASP A 322 -34.29 -1.47 -6.01
CA ASP A 322 -34.19 -0.13 -6.60
C ASP A 322 -32.95 0.02 -7.51
N GLY A 323 -32.15 -1.05 -7.65
CA GLY A 323 -30.96 -1.09 -8.50
C GLY A 323 -29.72 -0.47 -7.89
N LYS A 324 -29.71 -0.23 -6.57
CA LYS A 324 -28.54 0.23 -5.82
C LYS A 324 -27.67 -0.97 -5.44
N ILE A 325 -26.35 -0.80 -5.53
CA ILE A 325 -25.39 -1.81 -5.09
C ILE A 325 -25.14 -1.65 -3.57
N HIS A 326 -25.27 -2.76 -2.85
CA HIS A 326 -24.88 -2.89 -1.45
C HIS A 326 -23.68 -3.81 -1.32
N MET A 327 -22.75 -3.49 -0.41
CA MET A 327 -21.50 -4.22 -0.22
C MET A 327 -20.96 -4.09 1.20
N GLY A 328 -20.05 -4.97 1.57
CA GLY A 328 -19.29 -4.90 2.82
C GLY A 328 -20.11 -5.31 4.02
N LYS A 329 -20.20 -4.45 5.06
CA LYS A 329 -20.92 -4.77 6.30
C LYS A 329 -22.42 -4.99 6.10
N GLU A 330 -22.99 -4.41 5.06
CA GLU A 330 -24.42 -4.57 4.71
C GLU A 330 -24.70 -5.96 4.11
N VAL A 331 -23.70 -6.57 3.48
CA VAL A 331 -23.80 -7.88 2.82
C VAL A 331 -22.62 -8.76 3.24
N PRO A 332 -22.63 -9.33 4.46
CA PRO A 332 -21.54 -10.17 4.94
C PRO A 332 -21.50 -11.52 4.19
N ASN A 333 -20.31 -12.04 3.95
CA ASN A 333 -20.14 -13.37 3.42
C ASN A 333 -20.42 -14.42 4.51
N PRO A 334 -21.44 -15.30 4.36
CA PRO A 334 -21.78 -16.27 5.39
C PRO A 334 -20.78 -17.43 5.50
N TYR A 335 -19.86 -17.56 4.58
CA TYR A 335 -18.93 -18.71 4.47
C TYR A 335 -17.53 -18.42 5.02
N VAL A 336 -17.23 -17.17 5.37
CA VAL A 336 -15.93 -16.78 5.91
C VAL A 336 -16.09 -16.03 7.23
N LYS A 337 -15.11 -16.18 8.13
CA LYS A 337 -15.08 -15.44 9.39
C LYS A 337 -14.53 -14.03 9.17
N ALA A 338 -14.94 -13.10 10.01
CA ALA A 338 -14.34 -11.77 10.07
C ALA A 338 -13.42 -11.63 11.30
N SER A 339 -12.38 -10.79 11.17
CA SER A 339 -11.55 -10.36 12.29
C SER A 339 -12.31 -9.39 13.21
N ASP A 340 -11.71 -9.01 14.35
CA ASP A 340 -12.28 -8.02 15.29
C ASP A 340 -12.55 -6.66 14.63
N TRP A 341 -11.81 -6.33 13.56
CA TRP A 341 -12.04 -5.13 12.74
C TRP A 341 -13.04 -5.33 11.59
N GLY A 342 -13.71 -6.50 11.53
CA GLY A 342 -14.72 -6.81 10.51
C GLY A 342 -14.14 -7.19 9.14
N TRP A 343 -12.84 -7.51 9.05
CA TRP A 343 -12.22 -7.96 7.81
C TRP A 343 -12.46 -9.43 7.58
N GLN A 344 -13.09 -9.77 6.47
CA GLN A 344 -13.41 -11.16 6.11
C GLN A 344 -12.13 -11.92 5.73
N ILE A 345 -11.81 -12.97 6.48
CA ILE A 345 -10.60 -13.79 6.32
C ILE A 345 -10.87 -14.82 5.21
N ASP A 346 -10.29 -14.60 4.05
CA ASP A 346 -10.55 -15.42 2.85
C ASP A 346 -9.25 -15.79 2.11
N PRO A 347 -8.57 -16.86 2.51
CA PRO A 347 -7.36 -17.32 1.82
C PRO A 347 -7.62 -17.73 0.37
N VAL A 348 -8.76 -18.35 0.07
CA VAL A 348 -9.12 -18.77 -1.30
C VAL A 348 -9.35 -17.56 -2.21
N GLY A 349 -9.86 -16.45 -1.65
CA GLY A 349 -10.01 -15.19 -2.35
C GLY A 349 -8.68 -14.63 -2.86
N LEU A 350 -7.58 -14.87 -2.15
CA LEU A 350 -6.24 -14.51 -2.64
C LEU A 350 -5.90 -15.28 -3.93
N ARG A 351 -6.09 -16.60 -3.93
CA ARG A 351 -5.85 -17.43 -5.13
C ARG A 351 -6.75 -17.02 -6.29
N TYR A 352 -8.03 -16.77 -6.01
CA TYR A 352 -8.98 -16.27 -6.99
C TYR A 352 -8.51 -14.93 -7.60
N THR A 353 -8.09 -13.99 -6.75
CA THR A 353 -7.57 -12.68 -7.18
C THR A 353 -6.35 -12.82 -8.09
N LEU A 354 -5.38 -13.67 -7.72
CA LEU A 354 -4.18 -13.91 -8.52
C LEU A 354 -4.52 -14.46 -9.91
N ASN A 355 -5.48 -15.38 -10.00
CA ASN A 355 -5.95 -15.93 -11.29
C ASN A 355 -6.60 -14.85 -12.16
N VAL A 356 -7.49 -14.04 -11.58
CA VAL A 356 -8.17 -12.94 -12.31
C VAL A 356 -7.15 -11.93 -12.83
N LEU A 357 -6.17 -11.55 -12.03
CA LEU A 357 -5.14 -10.58 -12.42
C LEU A 357 -4.21 -11.13 -13.50
N ALA A 358 -3.80 -12.40 -13.40
CA ALA A 358 -2.95 -13.04 -14.39
C ALA A 358 -3.60 -13.08 -15.78
N GLU A 359 -4.87 -13.50 -15.86
CA GLU A 359 -5.64 -13.51 -17.10
C GLU A 359 -5.90 -12.09 -17.66
N ARG A 360 -6.04 -11.10 -16.76
CA ARG A 360 -6.36 -9.73 -17.18
C ARG A 360 -5.16 -8.96 -17.73
N TYR A 361 -3.98 -9.13 -17.12
CA TYR A 361 -2.82 -8.28 -17.40
C TYR A 361 -1.62 -9.01 -17.98
N GLU A 362 -1.52 -10.32 -17.82
CA GLU A 362 -0.38 -11.12 -18.32
C GLU A 362 0.99 -10.62 -17.82
N LEU A 363 1.02 -10.01 -16.64
CA LEU A 363 2.22 -9.46 -16.01
C LEU A 363 2.69 -10.33 -14.84
N PRO A 364 3.99 -10.34 -14.52
CA PRO A 364 4.45 -10.90 -13.25
C PRO A 364 3.79 -10.15 -12.09
N MET A 365 3.53 -10.85 -11.00
CA MET A 365 2.87 -10.27 -9.82
C MET A 365 3.75 -10.36 -8.58
N MET A 366 3.57 -9.40 -7.66
CA MET A 366 4.14 -9.43 -6.32
C MET A 366 3.09 -9.05 -5.29
N ILE A 367 2.89 -9.91 -4.29
CA ILE A 367 2.06 -9.56 -3.13
C ILE A 367 2.94 -8.73 -2.19
N VAL A 368 2.69 -7.42 -2.17
CA VAL A 368 3.51 -6.49 -1.39
C VAL A 368 2.88 -6.10 -0.06
N GLU A 369 1.65 -6.54 0.21
CA GLU A 369 1.00 -6.46 1.51
C GLU A 369 -0.01 -7.60 1.69
N ASN A 370 0.02 -8.22 2.87
CA ASN A 370 -0.99 -9.16 3.36
C ASN A 370 -0.83 -9.28 4.87
N GLY A 371 -1.91 -9.39 5.63
CA GLY A 371 -1.80 -9.51 7.07
C GLY A 371 -3.12 -9.35 7.81
N ILE A 372 -3.04 -9.50 9.13
CA ILE A 372 -4.16 -9.36 10.04
C ILE A 372 -3.73 -8.52 11.24
N GLY A 373 -4.55 -7.52 11.59
CA GLY A 373 -4.41 -6.78 12.84
C GLY A 373 -5.05 -7.56 13.98
N LEU A 374 -4.34 -7.69 15.10
CA LEU A 374 -4.81 -8.40 16.31
C LEU A 374 -4.52 -7.56 17.56
N HIS A 375 -5.33 -7.72 18.58
CA HIS A 375 -5.02 -7.25 19.94
C HIS A 375 -4.11 -8.27 20.60
N GLU A 376 -2.86 -7.88 20.88
CA GLU A 376 -1.84 -8.79 21.40
C GLU A 376 -1.01 -8.09 22.46
N GLU A 377 -0.76 -8.81 23.56
CA GLU A 377 0.11 -8.40 24.64
C GLU A 377 1.01 -9.56 25.05
N PRO A 378 2.21 -9.29 25.57
CA PRO A 378 3.08 -10.33 26.11
C PRO A 378 2.40 -11.08 27.25
N ALA A 379 2.47 -12.42 27.24
CA ALA A 379 2.02 -13.28 28.32
C ALA A 379 2.97 -13.24 29.53
N GLU A 380 2.70 -14.01 30.59
CA GLU A 380 3.54 -14.07 31.80
C GLU A 380 5.00 -14.49 31.50
N ASP A 381 5.21 -15.28 30.46
CA ASP A 381 6.56 -15.67 29.99
C ASP A 381 7.27 -14.58 29.18
N GLY A 382 6.62 -13.44 28.97
CA GLY A 382 7.13 -12.31 28.19
C GLY A 382 7.05 -12.48 26.66
N VAL A 383 6.42 -13.55 26.18
CA VAL A 383 6.24 -13.86 24.75
C VAL A 383 4.81 -13.52 24.30
N VAL A 384 4.68 -13.02 23.09
CA VAL A 384 3.36 -12.89 22.45
C VAL A 384 3.07 -14.18 21.67
N HIS A 385 2.02 -14.90 22.11
CA HIS A 385 1.55 -16.14 21.51
C HIS A 385 0.48 -15.84 20.46
N ASP A 386 0.90 -15.52 19.25
CA ASP A 386 0.06 -15.06 18.15
C ASP A 386 -0.31 -16.20 17.17
N ASP A 387 -0.83 -17.31 17.69
CA ASP A 387 -1.23 -18.50 16.90
C ASP A 387 -2.24 -18.18 15.81
N GLU A 388 -3.14 -17.23 16.05
CA GLU A 388 -4.13 -16.79 15.05
C GLU A 388 -3.49 -16.14 13.84
N ARG A 389 -2.42 -15.36 14.04
CA ARG A 389 -1.59 -14.81 12.99
C ARG A 389 -0.89 -15.88 12.19
N ILE A 390 -0.30 -16.87 12.88
CA ILE A 390 0.35 -18.02 12.23
C ILE A 390 -0.64 -18.73 11.33
N LYS A 391 -1.84 -19.05 11.83
CA LYS A 391 -2.91 -19.68 11.08
C LYS A 391 -3.29 -18.87 9.84
N TYR A 392 -3.51 -17.55 9.99
CA TYR A 392 -3.85 -16.66 8.88
C TYR A 392 -2.82 -16.74 7.76
N PHE A 393 -1.55 -16.59 8.08
CA PHE A 393 -0.48 -16.63 7.08
C PHE A 393 -0.29 -18.02 6.48
N ALA A 394 -0.36 -19.09 7.27
CA ALA A 394 -0.24 -20.46 6.76
C ALA A 394 -1.31 -20.77 5.71
N GLU A 395 -2.56 -20.39 5.97
CA GLU A 395 -3.68 -20.59 5.04
C GLU A 395 -3.51 -19.77 3.75
N HIS A 396 -3.07 -18.50 3.83
CA HIS A 396 -2.81 -17.67 2.65
C HIS A 396 -1.62 -18.16 1.83
N ILE A 397 -0.52 -18.54 2.48
CA ILE A 397 0.68 -19.08 1.79
C ILE A 397 0.35 -20.39 1.09
N ALA A 398 -0.49 -21.25 1.69
CA ALA A 398 -0.95 -22.47 1.04
C ALA A 398 -1.74 -22.17 -0.25
N GLN A 399 -2.56 -21.11 -0.28
CA GLN A 399 -3.28 -20.71 -1.48
C GLN A 399 -2.36 -20.06 -2.54
N MET A 400 -1.31 -19.37 -2.14
CA MET A 400 -0.28 -18.88 -3.08
C MET A 400 0.46 -20.07 -3.72
N LYS A 401 0.81 -21.08 -2.91
CA LYS A 401 1.40 -22.32 -3.40
C LYS A 401 0.52 -22.99 -4.45
N ASP A 402 -0.76 -23.12 -4.16
CA ASP A 402 -1.74 -23.68 -5.09
C ASP A 402 -1.88 -22.84 -6.37
N ALA A 403 -1.86 -21.51 -6.29
CA ALA A 403 -1.89 -20.62 -7.44
C ALA A 403 -0.68 -20.86 -8.38
N ILE A 404 0.50 -21.05 -7.80
CA ILE A 404 1.73 -21.30 -8.58
C ILE A 404 1.71 -22.71 -9.18
N GLU A 405 1.45 -23.75 -8.36
CA GLU A 405 1.59 -25.14 -8.77
C GLU A 405 0.44 -25.66 -9.63
N LYS A 406 -0.79 -25.24 -9.33
CA LYS A 406 -2.00 -25.77 -9.98
C LYS A 406 -2.53 -24.84 -11.07
N ASP A 407 -2.36 -23.53 -10.89
CA ASP A 407 -2.93 -22.55 -11.81
C ASP A 407 -1.87 -21.88 -12.72
N GLY A 408 -0.56 -22.13 -12.47
CA GLY A 408 0.53 -21.65 -13.31
C GLY A 408 0.82 -20.15 -13.16
N ILE A 409 0.47 -19.56 -12.01
CA ILE A 409 0.65 -18.13 -11.75
C ILE A 409 2.14 -17.75 -11.57
N THR A 410 2.56 -16.68 -12.22
CA THR A 410 3.91 -16.10 -12.04
C THR A 410 3.90 -15.12 -10.88
N LEU A 411 4.39 -15.56 -9.72
CA LEU A 411 4.51 -14.75 -8.51
C LEU A 411 5.99 -14.57 -8.17
N MET A 412 6.44 -13.31 -8.02
CA MET A 412 7.85 -12.97 -7.78
C MET A 412 8.22 -12.94 -6.30
N GLY A 413 7.28 -12.59 -5.42
CA GLY A 413 7.56 -12.40 -4.02
C GLY A 413 6.31 -12.19 -3.16
N TYR A 414 6.54 -12.22 -1.85
CA TYR A 414 5.51 -12.08 -0.84
C TYR A 414 6.04 -11.29 0.36
N CYS A 415 5.38 -10.18 0.68
CA CYS A 415 5.71 -9.29 1.78
C CYS A 415 4.52 -9.14 2.72
N PRO A 416 4.44 -9.89 3.82
CA PRO A 416 3.51 -9.62 4.91
C PRO A 416 3.58 -8.16 5.37
N TRP A 417 2.41 -7.57 5.62
CA TRP A 417 2.31 -6.19 6.09
C TRP A 417 2.72 -6.06 7.55
N GLY A 418 3.54 -5.05 7.82
CA GLY A 418 3.94 -4.66 9.16
C GLY A 418 4.70 -5.76 9.91
N PRO A 419 5.82 -6.31 9.40
CA PRO A 419 6.56 -7.40 10.06
C PRO A 419 7.08 -7.02 11.44
N ILE A 420 7.19 -5.74 11.71
CA ILE A 420 7.39 -5.11 13.00
C ILE A 420 6.15 -4.26 13.32
N ASP A 421 5.63 -4.30 14.54
CA ASP A 421 4.48 -3.51 14.93
C ASP A 421 4.68 -2.03 14.62
N LEU A 422 3.69 -1.41 14.01
CA LEU A 422 3.76 -0.04 13.51
C LEU A 422 2.41 0.67 13.72
N VAL A 423 2.38 1.98 13.48
CA VAL A 423 1.16 2.77 13.54
C VAL A 423 0.20 2.33 12.44
N SER A 424 -1.02 1.92 12.81
CA SER A 424 -2.05 1.55 11.84
C SER A 424 -2.44 2.75 10.96
N ALA A 425 -2.47 2.58 9.65
CA ALA A 425 -2.82 3.66 8.72
C ALA A 425 -4.26 4.16 8.95
N SER A 426 -5.23 3.24 9.03
CA SER A 426 -6.65 3.59 9.12
C SER A 426 -7.07 4.15 10.46
N THR A 427 -6.49 3.67 11.57
CA THR A 427 -6.91 4.06 12.93
C THR A 427 -5.91 4.92 13.68
N GLY A 428 -4.63 4.92 13.27
CA GLY A 428 -3.56 5.58 14.01
C GLY A 428 -3.15 4.87 15.29
N GLU A 429 -3.65 3.66 15.52
CA GLU A 429 -3.38 2.87 16.73
C GLU A 429 -2.09 2.07 16.62
N MET A 430 -1.35 1.97 17.71
CA MET A 430 -0.26 1.00 17.89
C MET A 430 -0.76 -0.38 18.33
N GLU A 431 -1.88 -0.42 19.06
CA GLU A 431 -2.46 -1.64 19.63
C GLU A 431 -3.18 -2.51 18.60
N LYS A 432 -3.42 -2.01 17.40
CA LYS A 432 -3.78 -2.82 16.23
C LYS A 432 -2.51 -3.42 15.62
N ARG A 433 -2.07 -4.55 16.18
CA ARG A 433 -0.76 -5.13 15.89
C ARG A 433 -0.79 -6.05 14.68
N TYR A 434 0.22 -5.89 13.81
CA TYR A 434 0.38 -6.69 12.58
C TYR A 434 1.65 -7.56 12.60
N GLY A 435 2.62 -7.23 13.47
CA GLY A 435 3.99 -7.68 13.35
C GLY A 435 4.27 -9.11 13.80
N PHE A 436 5.35 -9.66 13.30
CA PHE A 436 6.10 -10.78 13.86
C PHE A 436 6.99 -10.32 15.03
N ILE A 437 7.25 -9.02 15.10
CA ILE A 437 8.04 -8.38 16.13
C ILE A 437 7.12 -7.40 16.87
N TYR A 438 6.95 -7.65 18.17
CA TYR A 438 6.23 -6.77 19.08
C TYR A 438 7.07 -5.52 19.37
N VAL A 439 6.44 -4.35 19.34
CA VAL A 439 7.03 -3.09 19.79
C VAL A 439 6.28 -2.61 21.02
N ASP A 440 7.00 -2.41 22.12
CA ASP A 440 6.45 -1.94 23.39
C ASP A 440 6.09 -0.45 23.29
N LYS A 441 4.90 -0.18 22.73
CA LYS A 441 4.27 1.14 22.61
C LYS A 441 2.76 1.00 22.56
N ASN A 442 2.05 1.84 23.31
CA ASN A 442 0.58 1.89 23.32
C ASN A 442 0.04 3.05 22.47
N ASN A 443 -1.30 3.17 22.39
CA ASN A 443 -1.98 4.22 21.62
C ASN A 443 -1.77 5.64 22.17
N LYS A 444 -1.27 5.79 23.41
CA LYS A 444 -0.93 7.09 24.00
C LYS A 444 0.51 7.53 23.72
N GLY A 445 1.29 6.66 23.06
CA GLY A 445 2.71 6.89 22.82
C GLY A 445 3.62 6.48 24.00
N GLU A 446 3.08 5.78 25.00
CA GLU A 446 3.82 5.29 26.17
C GLU A 446 4.40 3.90 25.88
N GLY A 447 5.58 3.61 26.44
CA GLY A 447 6.28 2.33 26.32
C GLY A 447 7.78 2.55 26.20
N THR A 448 8.54 1.45 26.13
CA THR A 448 10.00 1.47 26.08
C THR A 448 10.56 1.40 24.66
N LEU A 449 9.70 1.21 23.67
CA LEU A 449 10.05 0.92 22.27
C LEU A 449 10.87 -0.38 22.10
N ALA A 450 10.95 -1.24 23.11
CA ALA A 450 11.64 -2.50 23.00
C ALA A 450 11.02 -3.39 21.91
N ARG A 451 11.88 -4.00 21.09
CA ARG A 451 11.50 -4.94 20.04
C ARG A 451 11.60 -6.37 20.57
N LYS A 452 10.53 -7.14 20.51
CA LYS A 452 10.49 -8.53 20.98
C LYS A 452 9.93 -9.45 19.89
N PRO A 453 10.67 -10.48 19.43
CA PRO A 453 10.12 -11.50 18.55
C PRO A 453 8.88 -12.17 19.15
N LYS A 454 7.81 -12.29 18.37
CA LYS A 454 6.60 -13.04 18.72
C LYS A 454 6.78 -14.53 18.34
N LYS A 455 5.82 -15.40 18.69
CA LYS A 455 5.83 -16.80 18.25
C LYS A 455 5.86 -16.92 16.73
N SER A 456 5.09 -16.11 16.03
CA SER A 456 5.06 -16.04 14.56
C SER A 456 6.39 -15.67 13.92
N PHE A 457 7.30 -14.98 14.60
CA PHE A 457 8.64 -14.68 14.10
C PHE A 457 9.40 -15.98 13.77
N TYR A 458 9.44 -16.93 14.68
CA TYR A 458 10.15 -18.19 14.51
C TYR A 458 9.46 -19.11 13.50
N TRP A 459 8.13 -19.06 13.46
CA TRP A 459 7.36 -19.76 12.45
C TRP A 459 7.66 -19.23 11.04
N TYR A 460 7.62 -17.91 10.82
CA TYR A 460 7.86 -17.34 9.50
C TYR A 460 9.33 -17.50 9.07
N GLN A 461 10.28 -17.46 10.03
CA GLN A 461 11.68 -17.81 9.78
C GLN A 461 11.80 -19.23 9.18
N LYS A 462 11.07 -20.21 9.72
CA LYS A 462 11.03 -21.58 9.23
C LYS A 462 10.38 -21.64 7.83
N VAL A 463 9.30 -20.91 7.60
CA VAL A 463 8.66 -20.81 6.27
C VAL A 463 9.65 -20.32 5.22
N ILE A 464 10.37 -19.24 5.50
CA ILE A 464 11.37 -18.68 4.58
C ILE A 464 12.51 -19.66 4.34
N ALA A 465 13.05 -20.26 5.40
CA ALA A 465 14.16 -21.21 5.31
C ALA A 465 13.82 -22.46 4.48
N SER A 466 12.56 -22.89 4.52
CA SER A 466 12.05 -24.03 3.72
C SER A 466 11.53 -23.63 2.34
N ASN A 467 11.66 -22.34 1.95
CA ASN A 467 11.04 -21.79 0.73
C ASN A 467 9.54 -22.11 0.62
N GLY A 468 8.81 -21.95 1.74
CA GLY A 468 7.36 -22.16 1.80
C GLY A 468 6.90 -23.63 1.88
N GLU A 469 7.81 -24.58 2.05
CA GLU A 469 7.45 -26.01 2.15
C GLU A 469 6.92 -26.39 3.53
N ASP A 470 7.47 -25.81 4.60
CA ASP A 470 7.08 -26.11 5.97
C ASP A 470 6.18 -25.00 6.54
N LEU A 471 4.88 -25.23 6.52
CA LEU A 471 3.84 -24.36 7.09
C LEU A 471 3.32 -24.91 8.43
N THR A 472 3.94 -25.93 9.02
CA THR A 472 3.48 -26.51 10.30
C THR A 472 3.60 -25.49 11.43
N HIS A 473 2.67 -25.55 12.40
CA HIS A 473 2.60 -24.65 13.57
C HIS A 473 3.61 -25.03 14.64
#